data_3b0f2403f5dc12de832829796120d7c9
#
_entry.id   3b0f2403f5dc12de832829796120d7c9
#
_cell.length_a   1.000
_cell.length_b   1.000
_cell.length_c   1.000
_cell.angle_alpha   90.00
_cell.angle_beta   90.00
_cell.angle_gamma   90.00
#
_symmetry.space_group_name_H-M   'P 1'
#
loop_
_entity.id
_entity.type
_entity.pdbx_description
1 polymer ?
#
loop_
_entity_poly.entity_id
_entity_poly.type
_entity_poly.pdbx_seq_one_letter_code
_entity_poly.pdbx_strand_id
1 'polypeptide(L)'
;HRNVIRIYDFLHLQGAYAISMEYFPSHTLSGEIPDNKPMSLHKALRYSRDMAAGMTVAHQAGIIHRDLKPANILVNEEGLLKIVDFGVAAAASSGGTDLTKTGYVIGSPKYMAPEQILGKKVDRTADVYSIGVIMYEMVTGVPPYSRGDHMSVMYQHVQGKAKSCQEINPDLPDDYAAIIVKAMSVDKTKRYQTMEELTEA
;
A
#
# COMPACT_ATOMS: atom_id res chain seq x y z
N HIS A 1 4.87 15.05 8.42
CA HIS A 1 3.75 15.42 7.54
C HIS A 1 2.43 15.02 8.19
N ARG A 2 1.32 15.73 7.89
CA ARG A 2 0.01 15.43 8.51
C ARG A 2 -0.49 14.00 8.24
N ASN A 3 -0.14 13.43 7.09
CA ASN A 3 -0.52 12.08 6.67
C ASN A 3 0.56 11.02 6.96
N VAL A 4 1.53 11.32 7.81
CA VAL A 4 2.56 10.39 8.27
C VAL A 4 2.59 10.43 9.78
N ILE A 5 2.63 9.26 10.43
CA ILE A 5 2.75 9.17 11.89
C ILE A 5 4.06 9.82 12.34
N ARG A 6 4.01 10.59 13.43
CA ARG A 6 5.23 11.17 14.01
C ARG A 6 5.86 10.17 14.96
N ILE A 7 7.11 9.80 14.69
CA ILE A 7 7.94 9.03 15.60
C ILE A 7 8.76 10.03 16.44
N TYR A 8 8.76 9.85 17.76
CA TYR A 8 9.50 10.69 18.69
C TYR A 8 10.86 10.08 19.02
N ASP A 9 10.92 8.77 19.23
CA ASP A 9 12.16 8.12 19.65
C ASP A 9 12.14 6.61 19.35
N PHE A 10 13.34 6.04 19.28
CA PHE A 10 13.56 4.60 19.17
C PHE A 10 14.36 4.18 20.41
N LEU A 11 13.74 3.40 21.27
CA LEU A 11 14.27 3.03 22.59
C LEU A 11 14.75 1.57 22.60
N HIS A 12 15.87 1.34 23.24
CA HIS A 12 16.33 -0.01 23.57
C HIS A 12 16.23 -0.21 25.10
N LEU A 13 15.29 -1.02 25.52
CA LEU A 13 14.96 -1.25 26.93
C LEU A 13 15.17 -2.74 27.27
N GLN A 14 16.21 -3.03 28.07
CA GLN A 14 16.44 -4.38 28.64
C GLN A 14 16.31 -5.54 27.64
N GLY A 15 16.86 -5.39 26.44
CA GLY A 15 16.83 -6.40 25.38
C GLY A 15 15.58 -6.36 24.46
N ALA A 16 14.67 -5.41 24.67
CA ALA A 16 13.55 -5.14 23.80
C ALA A 16 13.71 -3.78 23.09
N TYR A 17 13.22 -3.70 21.85
CA TYR A 17 13.13 -2.43 21.13
C TYR A 17 11.72 -1.87 21.25
N ALA A 18 11.61 -0.55 21.47
CA ALA A 18 10.34 0.16 21.53
C ALA A 18 10.40 1.43 20.66
N ILE A 19 9.28 1.79 20.08
CA ILE A 19 9.13 3.01 19.30
C ILE A 19 8.14 3.92 20.05
N SER A 20 8.61 5.13 20.40
CA SER A 20 7.73 6.19 20.93
C SER A 20 7.18 7.01 19.75
N MET A 21 5.86 7.13 19.67
CA MET A 21 5.20 7.83 18.57
C MET A 21 4.00 8.63 19.07
N GLU A 22 3.48 9.52 18.22
CA GLU A 22 2.26 10.27 18.55
C GLU A 22 1.09 9.32 18.81
N TYR A 23 0.29 9.66 19.80
CA TYR A 23 -0.98 8.99 20.03
C TYR A 23 -2.02 9.54 19.04
N PHE A 24 -2.53 8.66 18.19
CA PHE A 24 -3.51 9.00 17.17
C PHE A 24 -4.74 8.11 17.32
N PRO A 25 -5.80 8.59 18.02
CA PRO A 25 -7.05 7.86 18.17
C PRO A 25 -7.67 7.58 16.81
N SER A 26 -7.72 6.31 16.41
CA SER A 26 -8.05 5.93 15.04
C SER A 26 -8.39 4.45 14.95
N HIS A 27 -8.89 4.06 13.81
CA HIS A 27 -8.98 2.67 13.36
C HIS A 27 -8.20 2.52 12.05
N THR A 28 -8.03 1.30 11.57
CA THR A 28 -7.32 1.05 10.32
C THR A 28 -8.23 1.26 9.11
N LEU A 29 -7.64 1.60 7.96
CA LEU A 29 -8.38 1.69 6.69
C LEU A 29 -9.06 0.36 6.34
N SER A 30 -8.51 -0.79 6.77
CA SER A 30 -9.16 -2.09 6.62
C SER A 30 -10.56 -2.12 7.25
N GLY A 31 -10.76 -1.46 8.38
CA GLY A 31 -12.07 -1.36 9.04
C GLY A 31 -13.03 -0.39 8.37
N GLU A 32 -12.51 0.47 7.48
CA GLU A 32 -13.31 1.44 6.73
C GLU A 32 -13.78 0.94 5.36
N ILE A 33 -13.06 0.00 4.77
CA ILE A 33 -13.43 -0.58 3.46
C ILE A 33 -14.58 -1.56 3.71
N PRO A 34 -15.78 -1.33 3.15
CA PRO A 34 -16.90 -2.22 3.33
C PRO A 34 -16.66 -3.56 2.63
N ASP A 35 -16.98 -4.67 3.30
CA ASP A 35 -16.86 -6.00 2.70
C ASP A 35 -17.74 -6.14 1.45
N ASN A 36 -17.12 -6.47 0.34
CA ASN A 36 -17.77 -6.70 -0.97
C ASN A 36 -18.64 -5.54 -1.46
N LYS A 37 -18.35 -4.31 -1.02
CA LYS A 37 -19.04 -3.11 -1.47
C LYS A 37 -18.04 -1.97 -1.70
N PRO A 38 -18.22 -1.16 -2.76
CA PRO A 38 -17.38 0.00 -2.98
C PRO A 38 -17.55 1.04 -1.87
N MET A 39 -16.46 1.67 -1.50
CA MET A 39 -16.46 2.92 -0.75
C MET A 39 -17.00 4.04 -1.65
N SER A 40 -17.57 5.11 -1.07
CA SER A 40 -17.95 6.27 -1.88
C SER A 40 -16.73 6.84 -2.62
N LEU A 41 -16.90 7.20 -3.89
CA LEU A 41 -15.82 7.72 -4.73
C LEU A 41 -15.13 8.94 -4.10
N HIS A 42 -15.91 9.86 -3.53
CA HIS A 42 -15.37 11.04 -2.84
C HIS A 42 -14.41 10.67 -1.70
N LYS A 43 -14.77 9.65 -0.91
CA LYS A 43 -13.94 9.17 0.21
C LYS A 43 -12.68 8.46 -0.31
N ALA A 44 -12.83 7.61 -1.34
CA ALA A 44 -11.73 6.92 -1.98
C ALA A 44 -10.71 7.91 -2.59
N LEU A 45 -11.17 8.92 -3.31
CA LEU A 45 -10.33 9.99 -3.88
C LEU A 45 -9.56 10.74 -2.78
N ARG A 46 -10.25 11.16 -1.71
CA ARG A 46 -9.60 11.87 -0.61
C ARG A 46 -8.50 11.03 0.03
N TYR A 47 -8.77 9.76 0.32
CA TYR A 47 -7.79 8.87 0.93
C TYR A 47 -6.62 8.57 -0.02
N SER A 48 -6.87 8.41 -1.31
CA SER A 48 -5.81 8.24 -2.31
C SER A 48 -4.84 9.43 -2.34
N ARG A 49 -5.39 10.66 -2.34
CA ARG A 49 -4.58 11.89 -2.28
C ARG A 49 -3.80 12.01 -0.98
N ASP A 50 -4.43 11.69 0.16
CA ASP A 50 -3.79 11.76 1.47
C ASP A 50 -2.64 10.73 1.59
N MET A 51 -2.83 9.51 1.07
CA MET A 51 -1.77 8.51 0.99
C MET A 51 -0.62 8.97 0.09
N ALA A 52 -0.93 9.45 -1.11
CA ALA A 52 0.09 9.92 -2.05
C ALA A 52 0.86 11.11 -1.46
N ALA A 53 0.20 12.07 -0.80
CA ALA A 53 0.85 13.21 -0.14
C ALA A 53 1.79 12.78 1.00
N GLY A 54 1.38 11.81 1.82
CA GLY A 54 2.24 11.23 2.86
C GLY A 54 3.47 10.55 2.28
N MET A 55 3.27 9.74 1.23
CA MET A 55 4.35 9.00 0.58
C MET A 55 5.27 9.88 -0.25
N THR A 56 4.80 11.00 -0.81
CA THR A 56 5.65 12.02 -1.43
C THR A 56 6.76 12.47 -0.48
N VAL A 57 6.39 12.84 0.75
CA VAL A 57 7.36 13.30 1.75
C VAL A 57 8.32 12.19 2.16
N ALA A 58 7.85 10.96 2.30
CA ALA A 58 8.70 9.81 2.61
C ALA A 58 9.71 9.55 1.48
N HIS A 59 9.27 9.56 0.22
CA HIS A 59 10.11 9.34 -0.95
C HIS A 59 11.14 10.44 -1.15
N GLN A 60 10.78 11.71 -0.87
CA GLN A 60 11.73 12.84 -0.88
C GLN A 60 12.81 12.71 0.19
N ALA A 61 12.48 12.05 1.31
CA ALA A 61 13.45 11.69 2.36
C ALA A 61 14.25 10.39 2.05
N GLY A 62 14.07 9.80 0.87
CA GLY A 62 14.72 8.55 0.47
C GLY A 62 14.14 7.29 1.13
N ILE A 63 12.97 7.38 1.75
CA ILE A 63 12.32 6.27 2.44
C ILE A 63 11.29 5.61 1.52
N ILE A 64 11.41 4.30 1.32
CA ILE A 64 10.45 3.45 0.63
C ILE A 64 9.75 2.61 1.69
N HIS A 65 8.43 2.58 1.67
CA HIS A 65 7.63 1.90 2.71
C HIS A 65 7.67 0.38 2.58
N ARG A 66 7.50 -0.17 1.39
CA ARG A 66 7.58 -1.60 1.01
C ARG A 66 6.49 -2.52 1.58
N ASP A 67 5.68 -2.07 2.53
CA ASP A 67 4.57 -2.85 3.14
C ASP A 67 3.31 -1.98 3.30
N LEU A 68 2.99 -1.18 2.27
CA LEU A 68 1.74 -0.43 2.24
C LEU A 68 0.56 -1.38 2.08
N LYS A 69 -0.38 -1.28 3.03
CA LYS A 69 -1.62 -2.05 3.08
C LYS A 69 -2.64 -1.31 3.95
N PRO A 70 -3.94 -1.58 3.82
CA PRO A 70 -4.97 -0.91 4.63
C PRO A 70 -4.76 -1.03 6.14
N ALA A 71 -4.12 -2.10 6.62
CA ALA A 71 -3.79 -2.29 8.04
C ALA A 71 -2.73 -1.30 8.56
N ASN A 72 -1.86 -0.77 7.68
CA ASN A 72 -0.80 0.21 8.01
C ASN A 72 -1.23 1.66 7.70
N ILE A 73 -2.52 1.88 7.54
CA ILE A 73 -3.12 3.19 7.29
C ILE A 73 -4.17 3.43 8.36
N LEU A 74 -3.98 4.45 9.17
CA LEU A 74 -4.87 4.84 10.25
C LEU A 74 -5.79 5.96 9.80
N VAL A 75 -7.05 5.91 10.22
CA VAL A 75 -8.06 6.94 9.94
C VAL A 75 -8.76 7.30 11.23
N ASN A 76 -8.83 8.59 11.56
CA ASN A 76 -9.57 9.07 12.74
C ASN A 76 -11.04 9.39 12.39
N GLU A 77 -11.84 9.73 13.39
CA GLU A 77 -13.26 10.06 13.22
C GLU A 77 -13.51 11.26 12.29
N GLU A 78 -12.56 12.20 12.21
CA GLU A 78 -12.61 13.36 11.32
C GLU A 78 -12.22 13.00 9.88
N GLY A 79 -11.80 11.76 9.65
CA GLY A 79 -11.32 11.25 8.36
C GLY A 79 -9.90 11.70 8.01
N LEU A 80 -9.10 12.18 8.97
CA LEU A 80 -7.67 12.38 8.77
C LEU A 80 -6.98 11.03 8.69
N LEU A 81 -6.16 10.86 7.64
CA LEU A 81 -5.41 9.64 7.38
C LEU A 81 -3.94 9.80 7.76
N LYS A 82 -3.36 8.80 8.41
CA LYS A 82 -1.92 8.71 8.65
C LYS A 82 -1.36 7.34 8.27
N ILE A 83 -0.22 7.35 7.60
CA ILE A 83 0.56 6.14 7.25
C ILE A 83 1.47 5.82 8.44
N VAL A 84 1.50 4.55 8.82
CA VAL A 84 2.32 4.02 9.94
C VAL A 84 3.23 2.89 9.45
N ASP A 85 4.14 2.42 10.32
CA ASP A 85 5.01 1.26 10.11
C ASP A 85 5.98 1.40 8.92
N PHE A 86 6.57 2.59 8.78
CA PHE A 86 7.62 2.85 7.80
C PHE A 86 8.85 1.95 8.06
N GLY A 87 9.13 1.06 7.15
CA GLY A 87 10.43 0.40 7.04
C GLY A 87 10.84 -0.55 8.16
N VAL A 88 9.93 -1.01 9.02
CA VAL A 88 10.25 -2.06 10.02
C VAL A 88 10.78 -3.33 9.31
N ALA A 89 10.30 -3.59 8.09
CA ALA A 89 10.82 -4.66 7.24
C ALA A 89 12.20 -4.35 6.60
N ALA A 90 12.58 -3.06 6.45
CA ALA A 90 13.85 -2.68 5.83
C ALA A 90 15.05 -2.88 6.77
N ALA A 91 14.86 -2.78 8.07
CA ALA A 91 15.90 -3.07 9.07
C ALA A 91 16.24 -4.58 9.15
N ALA A 92 15.27 -5.44 8.83
CA ALA A 92 15.50 -6.89 8.75
C ALA A 92 16.14 -7.34 7.43
N SER A 93 16.15 -6.49 6.40
CA SER A 93 16.61 -6.82 5.04
C SER A 93 17.90 -6.12 4.61
N SER A 94 18.68 -5.54 5.53
CA SER A 94 20.05 -5.07 5.25
C SER A 94 21.04 -6.20 4.93
N GLY A 95 20.60 -7.44 4.93
CA GLY A 95 21.32 -8.61 4.45
C GLY A 95 20.45 -9.39 3.47
N GLY A 96 20.54 -9.07 2.19
CA GLY A 96 20.06 -9.82 1.02
C GLY A 96 18.80 -10.68 1.17
N THR A 97 17.84 -10.44 0.34
CA THR A 97 16.71 -11.33 -0.07
C THR A 97 16.60 -12.70 0.62
N ASP A 98 16.20 -12.74 1.88
CA ASP A 98 15.88 -13.98 2.56
C ASP A 98 14.38 -14.35 2.55
N LEU A 99 13.60 -13.78 1.62
CA LEU A 99 12.19 -14.13 1.40
C LEU A 99 12.01 -15.61 0.98
N THR A 100 13.07 -16.28 0.55
CA THR A 100 13.02 -17.65 0.03
C THR A 100 13.71 -18.70 0.91
N LYS A 101 14.53 -18.31 1.90
CA LYS A 101 15.31 -19.29 2.68
C LYS A 101 14.54 -19.99 3.80
N THR A 102 13.43 -19.45 4.27
CA THR A 102 12.66 -20.05 5.38
C THR A 102 11.26 -20.52 5.01
N GLY A 103 10.81 -20.33 3.76
CA GLY A 103 9.45 -20.70 3.34
C GLY A 103 8.32 -19.90 4.01
N TYR A 104 8.64 -18.93 4.85
CA TYR A 104 7.66 -18.05 5.50
C TYR A 104 7.59 -16.71 4.78
N VAL A 105 6.46 -16.45 4.13
CA VAL A 105 6.11 -15.12 3.64
C VAL A 105 5.69 -14.30 4.85
N ILE A 106 6.55 -13.40 5.32
CA ILE A 106 6.19 -12.48 6.40
C ILE A 106 5.33 -11.36 5.79
N GLY A 107 4.06 -11.31 6.13
CA GLY A 107 3.09 -10.31 5.69
C GLY A 107 2.02 -10.86 4.74
N SER A 108 1.07 -10.00 4.38
CA SER A 108 0.02 -10.34 3.41
C SER A 108 0.49 -10.04 1.99
N PRO A 109 0.58 -11.01 1.06
CA PRO A 109 1.03 -10.77 -0.30
C PRO A 109 0.04 -9.96 -1.16
N LYS A 110 -1.16 -9.66 -0.63
CA LYS A 110 -2.26 -9.03 -1.37
C LYS A 110 -1.95 -7.63 -1.93
N TYR A 111 -0.93 -6.96 -1.38
CA TYR A 111 -0.54 -5.59 -1.77
C TYR A 111 0.90 -5.49 -2.27
N MET A 112 1.58 -6.62 -2.38
CA MET A 112 3.00 -6.69 -2.72
C MET A 112 3.23 -6.46 -4.21
N ALA A 113 4.20 -5.61 -4.55
CA ALA A 113 4.54 -5.36 -5.94
C ALA A 113 5.22 -6.57 -6.61
N PRO A 114 5.01 -6.80 -7.93
CA PRO A 114 5.60 -7.91 -8.66
C PRO A 114 7.12 -8.04 -8.50
N GLU A 115 7.86 -6.93 -8.49
CA GLU A 115 9.31 -6.92 -8.29
C GLU A 115 9.73 -7.36 -6.89
N GLN A 116 8.92 -7.08 -5.85
CA GLN A 116 9.16 -7.58 -4.50
C GLN A 116 8.99 -9.10 -4.44
N ILE A 117 7.91 -9.61 -5.06
CA ILE A 117 7.62 -11.05 -5.14
C ILE A 117 8.75 -11.79 -5.87
N LEU A 118 9.28 -11.20 -6.94
CA LEU A 118 10.34 -11.78 -7.76
C LEU A 118 11.75 -11.56 -7.18
N GLY A 119 11.90 -10.94 -6.02
CA GLY A 119 13.20 -10.64 -5.42
C GLY A 119 14.07 -9.69 -6.25
N LYS A 120 13.46 -8.87 -7.10
CA LYS A 120 14.17 -7.89 -7.93
C LYS A 120 14.41 -6.59 -7.16
N LYS A 121 15.23 -5.69 -7.75
CA LYS A 121 15.48 -4.38 -7.14
C LYS A 121 14.18 -3.59 -6.98
N VAL A 122 13.86 -3.29 -5.73
CA VAL A 122 12.70 -2.50 -5.30
C VAL A 122 13.08 -1.03 -5.23
N ASP A 123 12.22 -0.17 -5.78
CA ASP A 123 12.32 1.28 -5.68
C ASP A 123 10.94 1.89 -5.30
N ARG A 124 10.83 3.20 -5.28
CA ARG A 124 9.61 3.92 -4.90
C ARG A 124 8.37 3.55 -5.71
N THR A 125 8.51 3.00 -6.92
CA THR A 125 7.38 2.57 -7.74
C THR A 125 6.67 1.33 -7.19
N ALA A 126 7.28 0.59 -6.26
CA ALA A 126 6.61 -0.49 -5.53
C ALA A 126 5.50 0.07 -4.62
N ASP A 127 5.74 1.20 -3.95
CA ASP A 127 4.72 1.86 -3.13
C ASP A 127 3.58 2.43 -4.00
N VAL A 128 3.88 2.91 -5.22
CA VAL A 128 2.85 3.32 -6.21
C VAL A 128 1.94 2.13 -6.55
N TYR A 129 2.53 0.96 -6.79
CA TYR A 129 1.77 -0.26 -7.03
C TYR A 129 0.85 -0.63 -5.86
N SER A 130 1.40 -0.64 -4.64
CA SER A 130 0.64 -0.97 -3.44
C SER A 130 -0.52 0.01 -3.19
N ILE A 131 -0.32 1.32 -3.43
CA ILE A 131 -1.41 2.31 -3.38
C ILE A 131 -2.45 2.01 -4.47
N GLY A 132 -2.05 1.66 -5.69
CA GLY A 132 -2.96 1.24 -6.75
C GLY A 132 -3.84 0.06 -6.34
N VAL A 133 -3.27 -0.94 -5.66
CA VAL A 133 -4.02 -2.09 -5.11
C VAL A 133 -5.00 -1.66 -4.02
N ILE A 134 -4.60 -0.74 -3.13
CA ILE A 134 -5.48 -0.19 -2.09
C ILE A 134 -6.62 0.62 -2.74
N MET A 135 -6.32 1.44 -3.76
CA MET A 135 -7.32 2.19 -4.52
C MET A 135 -8.35 1.25 -5.17
N TYR A 136 -7.87 0.16 -5.79
CA TYR A 136 -8.73 -0.87 -6.35
C TYR A 136 -9.68 -1.43 -5.29
N GLU A 137 -9.14 -1.84 -4.13
CA GLU A 137 -9.94 -2.40 -3.05
C GLU A 137 -10.97 -1.41 -2.50
N MET A 138 -10.61 -0.14 -2.33
CA MET A 138 -11.54 0.91 -1.88
C MET A 138 -12.75 1.06 -2.81
N VAL A 139 -12.56 0.98 -4.13
CA VAL A 139 -13.64 1.20 -5.10
C VAL A 139 -14.38 -0.08 -5.52
N THR A 140 -13.92 -1.25 -5.11
CA THR A 140 -14.57 -2.53 -5.42
C THR A 140 -15.04 -3.28 -4.17
N GLY A 141 -14.49 -2.96 -2.99
CA GLY A 141 -14.70 -3.69 -1.74
C GLY A 141 -13.94 -5.01 -1.65
N VAL A 142 -13.10 -5.33 -2.63
CA VAL A 142 -12.31 -6.56 -2.66
C VAL A 142 -10.92 -6.29 -3.25
N PRO A 143 -9.85 -6.92 -2.74
CA PRO A 143 -8.53 -6.78 -3.37
C PRO A 143 -8.53 -7.46 -4.75
N PRO A 144 -7.70 -6.98 -5.71
CA PRO A 144 -7.66 -7.49 -7.08
C PRO A 144 -7.25 -8.97 -7.14
N TYR A 145 -6.44 -9.41 -6.18
CA TYR A 145 -5.91 -10.76 -6.09
C TYR A 145 -6.03 -11.27 -4.65
N SER A 146 -6.92 -12.26 -4.44
CA SER A 146 -7.21 -12.79 -3.10
C SER A 146 -7.57 -14.28 -3.09
N ARG A 147 -7.53 -14.94 -4.26
CA ARG A 147 -7.97 -16.33 -4.38
C ARG A 147 -6.81 -17.30 -4.21
N GLY A 148 -7.01 -18.32 -3.40
CA GLY A 148 -6.05 -19.37 -3.13
C GLY A 148 -5.14 -19.07 -1.95
N ASP A 149 -4.03 -19.76 -1.87
CA ASP A 149 -2.99 -19.57 -0.86
C ASP A 149 -2.07 -18.37 -1.19
N HIS A 150 -1.13 -18.09 -0.32
CA HIS A 150 -0.19 -16.98 -0.48
C HIS A 150 0.60 -17.04 -1.80
N MET A 151 1.03 -18.24 -2.22
CA MET A 151 1.77 -18.43 -3.46
C MET A 151 0.89 -18.13 -4.68
N SER A 152 -0.37 -18.56 -4.64
CA SER A 152 -1.35 -18.27 -5.69
C SER A 152 -1.61 -16.77 -5.83
N VAL A 153 -1.74 -16.05 -4.72
CA VAL A 153 -1.92 -14.59 -4.72
C VAL A 153 -0.69 -13.90 -5.31
N MET A 154 0.54 -14.30 -4.88
CA MET A 154 1.77 -13.77 -5.45
C MET A 154 1.87 -14.00 -6.96
N TYR A 155 1.53 -15.20 -7.42
CA TYR A 155 1.52 -15.51 -8.84
C TYR A 155 0.55 -14.62 -9.63
N GLN A 156 -0.65 -14.36 -9.09
CA GLN A 156 -1.65 -13.48 -9.71
C GLN A 156 -1.12 -12.04 -9.87
N HIS A 157 -0.39 -11.50 -8.88
CA HIS A 157 0.27 -10.19 -8.99
C HIS A 157 1.30 -10.15 -10.13
N VAL A 158 2.09 -11.21 -10.28
CA VAL A 158 3.09 -11.31 -11.36
C VAL A 158 2.43 -11.45 -12.74
N GLN A 159 1.28 -12.11 -12.82
CA GLN A 159 0.51 -12.23 -14.07
C GLN A 159 -0.23 -10.95 -14.46
N GLY A 160 -0.63 -10.13 -13.49
CA GLY A 160 -1.29 -8.85 -13.73
C GLY A 160 -2.69 -8.93 -14.36
N LYS A 161 -3.41 -10.03 -14.14
CA LYS A 161 -4.73 -10.27 -14.72
C LYS A 161 -5.86 -10.04 -13.73
N ALA A 162 -5.92 -8.85 -13.14
CA ALA A 162 -7.05 -8.44 -12.32
C ALA A 162 -8.31 -8.26 -13.18
N LYS A 163 -9.48 -8.50 -12.58
CA LYS A 163 -10.73 -7.99 -13.17
C LYS A 163 -10.67 -6.47 -13.22
N SER A 164 -11.30 -5.87 -14.23
CA SER A 164 -11.39 -4.41 -14.23
C SER A 164 -12.24 -3.93 -13.04
N CYS A 165 -11.91 -2.75 -12.52
CA CYS A 165 -12.71 -2.14 -11.44
C CYS A 165 -14.18 -2.01 -11.85
N GLN A 166 -14.44 -1.69 -13.11
CA GLN A 166 -15.78 -1.45 -13.67
C GLN A 166 -16.59 -2.73 -13.90
N GLU A 167 -15.94 -3.91 -14.00
CA GLU A 167 -16.67 -5.19 -13.95
C GLU A 167 -17.31 -5.45 -12.58
N ILE A 168 -16.78 -4.82 -11.52
CA ILE A 168 -17.25 -4.99 -10.14
C ILE A 168 -18.09 -3.78 -9.71
N ASN A 169 -17.66 -2.58 -10.08
CA ASN A 169 -18.32 -1.31 -9.82
C ASN A 169 -18.54 -0.55 -11.14
N PRO A 170 -19.65 -0.81 -11.86
CA PRO A 170 -19.93 -0.18 -13.14
C PRO A 170 -20.08 1.35 -13.11
N ASP A 171 -20.37 1.93 -11.94
CA ASP A 171 -20.54 3.38 -11.76
C ASP A 171 -19.18 4.11 -11.58
N LEU A 172 -18.06 3.38 -11.59
CA LEU A 172 -16.75 3.98 -11.43
C LEU A 172 -16.36 4.78 -12.70
N PRO A 173 -15.97 6.06 -12.58
CA PRO A 173 -15.50 6.85 -13.72
C PRO A 173 -14.30 6.23 -14.43
N ASP A 174 -14.27 6.31 -15.76
CA ASP A 174 -13.21 5.76 -16.61
C ASP A 174 -11.83 6.29 -16.24
N ASP A 175 -11.73 7.60 -15.97
CA ASP A 175 -10.47 8.26 -15.62
C ASP A 175 -9.89 7.67 -14.33
N TYR A 176 -10.72 7.46 -13.31
CA TYR A 176 -10.24 6.90 -12.05
C TYR A 176 -9.86 5.41 -12.20
N ALA A 177 -10.61 4.65 -12.98
CA ALA A 177 -10.25 3.26 -13.30
C ALA A 177 -8.91 3.20 -14.05
N ALA A 178 -8.66 4.11 -14.99
CA ALA A 178 -7.40 4.19 -15.74
C ALA A 178 -6.21 4.51 -14.84
N ILE A 179 -6.39 5.40 -13.85
CA ILE A 179 -5.35 5.69 -12.85
C ILE A 179 -4.96 4.44 -12.07
N ILE A 180 -5.95 3.67 -11.59
CA ILE A 180 -5.71 2.42 -10.86
C ILE A 180 -4.96 1.41 -11.73
N VAL A 181 -5.40 1.19 -12.96
CA VAL A 181 -4.78 0.26 -13.91
C VAL A 181 -3.31 0.63 -14.18
N LYS A 182 -3.04 1.93 -14.40
CA LYS A 182 -1.67 2.41 -14.61
C LYS A 182 -0.80 2.22 -13.36
N ALA A 183 -1.30 2.56 -12.18
CA ALA A 183 -0.57 2.36 -10.92
C ALA A 183 -0.24 0.88 -10.69
N MET A 184 -1.14 -0.03 -11.04
CA MET A 184 -1.01 -1.49 -10.90
C MET A 184 -0.30 -2.19 -12.07
N SER A 185 0.32 -1.46 -12.99
CA SER A 185 1.07 -2.09 -14.10
C SER A 185 2.14 -3.04 -13.56
N VAL A 186 2.22 -4.27 -14.12
CA VAL A 186 3.25 -5.26 -13.74
C VAL A 186 4.64 -4.73 -14.06
N ASP A 187 4.80 -4.13 -15.24
CA ASP A 187 6.01 -3.43 -15.64
C ASP A 187 6.08 -2.08 -14.89
N LYS A 188 7.02 -1.99 -13.94
CA LYS A 188 7.19 -0.80 -13.11
C LYS A 188 7.52 0.48 -13.90
N THR A 189 8.07 0.36 -15.11
CA THR A 189 8.38 1.52 -15.96
C THR A 189 7.13 2.15 -16.57
N LYS A 190 6.00 1.43 -16.59
CA LYS A 190 4.70 1.90 -17.07
C LYS A 190 3.83 2.51 -15.97
N ARG A 191 4.24 2.39 -14.70
CA ARG A 191 3.55 3.02 -13.57
C ARG A 191 3.82 4.53 -13.52
N TYR A 192 3.13 5.21 -12.64
CA TYR A 192 3.58 6.55 -12.20
C TYR A 192 4.95 6.41 -11.55
N GLN A 193 5.89 7.27 -11.91
CA GLN A 193 7.28 7.19 -11.43
C GLN A 193 7.46 7.90 -10.10
N THR A 194 6.54 8.77 -9.74
CA THR A 194 6.49 9.47 -8.45
C THR A 194 5.07 9.51 -7.89
N MET A 195 4.95 9.83 -6.60
CA MET A 195 3.65 10.04 -5.96
C MET A 195 3.01 11.36 -6.39
N GLU A 196 3.82 12.34 -6.77
CA GLU A 196 3.36 13.59 -7.37
C GLU A 196 2.64 13.33 -8.69
N GLU A 197 3.21 12.54 -9.59
CA GLU A 197 2.55 12.13 -10.84
C GLU A 197 1.22 11.41 -10.58
N LEU A 198 1.14 10.54 -9.57
CA LEU A 198 -0.09 9.86 -9.19
C LEU A 198 -1.14 10.84 -8.64
N THR A 199 -0.70 11.88 -7.92
CA THR A 199 -1.60 12.89 -7.34
C THR A 199 -2.16 13.84 -8.38
N GLU A 200 -1.38 14.15 -9.42
CA GLU A 200 -1.77 15.05 -10.52
C GLU A 200 -2.73 14.39 -11.50
N ALA A 201 -2.72 13.07 -11.59
CA ALA A 201 -3.60 12.29 -12.46
C ALA A 201 -5.02 12.21 -11.88
#